data_b78e4498070d69b3c3196969b15fe169
#
_entry.id   b78e4498070d69b3c3196969b15fe169
#
_cell.length_a   1.000
_cell.length_b   1.000
_cell.length_c   1.000
_cell.angle_alpha   90.00
_cell.angle_beta   90.00
_cell.angle_gamma   90.00
#
_symmetry.space_group_name_H-M   'P 1'
#
loop_
_entity.id
_entity.type
_entity.pdbx_description
1 polymer ?
#
loop_
_entity_poly.entity_id
_entity_poly.type
_entity_poly.pdbx_seq_one_letter_code
_entity_poly.pdbx_strand_id
1 'polypeptide(L)'
;MARRPVSNGDEVAEVSTRRVETQRPWGGRRNYTINSDTVLQDAYRLLNVVLADEAIARLATEDGDVLISLRDQFVENELIHLLIGTAVMNRSQDDHMAGPRNDADEMSFSPVTQSCGRLTNDVGGTREQEIDLNLREGCNKIIHAEHITVETQQIEDTAFPSLPATVILRGRQGRNVWVAHLNVPDYVRATIMNFRNF
;
A
#
# COMPACT_ATOMS: atom_id res chain seq x y z
N MET A 1 15.66 -65.84 -67.14
CA MET A 1 16.17 -64.52 -66.87
C MET A 1 15.05 -63.71 -66.26
N ALA A 2 15.00 -63.64 -64.90
CA ALA A 2 13.94 -62.87 -64.21
C ALA A 2 14.61 -61.67 -63.52
N ARG A 3 14.13 -60.47 -63.88
CA ARG A 3 14.56 -59.23 -63.17
C ARG A 3 13.65 -59.02 -62.03
N ARG A 4 14.29 -58.80 -60.79
CA ARG A 4 13.62 -58.38 -59.59
C ARG A 4 13.28 -56.87 -59.67
N PRO A 5 12.15 -56.42 -59.15
CA PRO A 5 11.91 -55.01 -58.93
C PRO A 5 12.58 -54.51 -57.65
N VAL A 6 13.12 -53.30 -57.74
CA VAL A 6 13.72 -52.57 -56.63
C VAL A 6 12.54 -51.87 -55.86
N SER A 7 12.43 -52.15 -54.58
CA SER A 7 11.54 -51.46 -53.64
C SER A 7 12.17 -50.17 -53.23
N ASN A 8 11.62 -49.03 -53.67
CA ASN A 8 11.91 -47.73 -53.09
C ASN A 8 11.13 -47.59 -51.77
N GLY A 9 11.82 -47.63 -50.69
CA GLY A 9 11.25 -47.25 -49.40
C GLY A 9 11.18 -45.71 -49.31
N ASP A 10 9.99 -45.17 -49.34
CA ASP A 10 9.71 -43.78 -48.99
C ASP A 10 9.84 -43.63 -47.44
N GLU A 11 11.00 -43.18 -47.04
CA GLU A 11 11.24 -42.74 -45.65
C GLU A 11 10.60 -41.37 -45.50
N VAL A 12 9.35 -41.37 -45.00
CA VAL A 12 8.62 -40.15 -44.62
C VAL A 12 9.30 -39.60 -43.38
N ALA A 13 10.14 -38.60 -43.56
CA ALA A 13 10.73 -37.83 -42.47
C ALA A 13 9.61 -37.17 -41.66
N GLU A 14 9.39 -37.69 -40.48
CA GLU A 14 8.50 -37.11 -39.47
C GLU A 14 9.06 -35.75 -39.06
N VAL A 15 8.52 -34.66 -39.65
CA VAL A 15 8.85 -33.30 -39.29
C VAL A 15 8.27 -33.06 -37.89
N SER A 16 9.09 -33.32 -36.90
CA SER A 16 8.82 -32.92 -35.51
C SER A 16 8.65 -31.40 -35.47
N THR A 17 7.41 -30.96 -35.52
CA THR A 17 7.05 -29.56 -35.24
C THR A 17 7.32 -29.30 -33.77
N ARG A 18 8.55 -28.91 -33.46
CA ARG A 18 8.89 -28.29 -32.20
C ARG A 18 8.00 -27.06 -32.08
N ARG A 19 6.97 -27.19 -31.27
CA ARG A 19 6.17 -26.05 -30.79
C ARG A 19 7.14 -25.12 -30.08
N VAL A 20 7.54 -24.03 -30.73
CA VAL A 20 8.25 -22.94 -30.11
C VAL A 20 7.23 -22.35 -29.12
N GLU A 21 7.35 -22.74 -27.85
CA GLU A 21 6.66 -22.05 -26.78
C GLU A 21 7.21 -20.63 -26.78
N THR A 22 6.46 -19.73 -27.41
CA THR A 22 6.68 -18.29 -27.29
C THR A 22 6.48 -17.98 -25.82
N GLN A 23 7.56 -17.91 -25.06
CA GLN A 23 7.56 -17.38 -23.72
C GLN A 23 6.96 -15.98 -23.83
N ARG A 24 5.69 -15.86 -23.41
CA ARG A 24 5.07 -14.56 -23.27
C ARG A 24 5.94 -13.79 -22.28
N PRO A 25 6.41 -12.57 -22.60
CA PRO A 25 7.31 -11.79 -21.73
C PRO A 25 6.78 -11.60 -20.31
N TRP A 26 5.47 -11.84 -20.10
CA TRP A 26 4.74 -11.65 -18.86
C TRP A 26 4.10 -12.96 -18.31
N GLY A 27 4.42 -14.13 -18.85
CA GLY A 27 3.77 -15.42 -18.53
C GLY A 27 4.52 -16.33 -17.57
N GLY A 28 5.66 -15.94 -17.05
CA GLY A 28 6.31 -16.65 -15.95
C GLY A 28 5.68 -16.24 -14.61
N ARG A 29 5.51 -17.18 -13.67
CA ARG A 29 5.33 -16.85 -12.26
C ARG A 29 6.58 -16.08 -11.82
N ARG A 30 6.62 -14.80 -12.03
CA ARG A 30 7.62 -13.96 -11.40
C ARG A 30 7.21 -13.87 -9.94
N ASN A 31 8.02 -14.43 -9.07
CA ASN A 31 7.94 -14.11 -7.65
C ASN A 31 8.19 -12.60 -7.56
N TYR A 32 7.12 -11.83 -7.48
CA TYR A 32 7.22 -10.41 -7.22
C TYR A 32 7.72 -10.27 -5.78
N THR A 33 8.94 -9.82 -5.63
CA THR A 33 9.51 -9.56 -4.31
C THR A 33 9.32 -8.09 -4.02
N ILE A 34 8.56 -7.79 -2.97
CA ILE A 34 8.44 -6.43 -2.46
C ILE A 34 9.77 -6.07 -1.81
N ASN A 35 10.33 -4.92 -2.21
CA ASN A 35 11.51 -4.39 -1.54
C ASN A 35 11.09 -3.75 -0.21
N SER A 36 11.26 -4.47 0.89
CA SER A 36 10.92 -4.03 2.24
C SER A 36 11.65 -2.74 2.63
N ASP A 37 12.91 -2.56 2.23
CA ASP A 37 13.68 -1.37 2.58
C ASP A 37 13.08 -0.10 1.97
N THR A 38 12.59 -0.19 0.73
CA THR A 38 11.88 0.94 0.08
C THR A 38 10.61 1.31 0.84
N VAL A 39 9.81 0.31 1.24
CA VAL A 39 8.58 0.56 2.00
C VAL A 39 8.88 1.16 3.38
N LEU A 40 9.89 0.65 4.07
CA LEU A 40 10.32 1.17 5.36
C LEU A 40 10.89 2.59 5.25
N GLN A 41 11.58 2.91 4.15
CA GLN A 41 12.04 4.26 3.86
C GLN A 41 10.87 5.22 3.64
N ASP A 42 9.85 4.81 2.87
CA ASP A 42 8.65 5.62 2.65
C ASP A 42 7.83 5.80 3.94
N ALA A 43 7.74 4.76 4.78
CA ALA A 43 7.13 4.86 6.10
C ALA A 43 7.89 5.83 7.03
N TYR A 44 9.23 5.84 6.97
CA TYR A 44 10.06 6.81 7.68
C TYR A 44 9.84 8.24 7.18
N ARG A 45 9.77 8.44 5.85
CA ARG A 45 9.46 9.74 5.25
C ARG A 45 8.07 10.23 5.65
N LEU A 46 7.06 9.35 5.62
CA LEU A 46 5.69 9.64 6.05
C LEU A 46 5.65 10.15 7.51
N LEU A 47 6.36 9.46 8.40
CA LEU A 47 6.48 9.89 9.80
C LEU A 47 7.15 11.26 9.92
N ASN A 48 8.24 11.50 9.14
CA ASN A 48 8.94 12.78 9.16
C ASN A 48 8.07 13.92 8.63
N VAL A 49 7.27 13.71 7.59
CA VAL A 49 6.34 14.74 7.07
C VAL A 49 5.43 15.25 8.18
N VAL A 50 4.83 14.33 8.96
CA VAL A 50 3.93 14.72 10.05
C VAL A 50 4.67 15.37 11.22
N LEU A 51 5.80 14.80 11.66
CA LEU A 51 6.54 15.31 12.82
C LEU A 51 7.29 16.62 12.52
N ALA A 52 7.81 16.79 11.31
CA ALA A 52 8.53 18.00 10.92
C ALA A 52 7.60 19.20 10.72
N ASP A 53 6.33 18.98 10.41
CA ASP A 53 5.37 20.05 10.13
C ASP A 53 5.19 20.98 11.34
N GLU A 54 5.04 20.41 12.54
CA GLU A 54 5.01 21.18 13.78
C GLU A 54 6.32 21.94 14.02
N ALA A 55 7.46 21.30 13.76
CA ALA A 55 8.76 21.94 13.93
C ALA A 55 8.94 23.13 12.97
N ILE A 56 8.47 23.01 11.73
CA ILE A 56 8.46 24.11 10.76
C ILE A 56 7.55 25.25 11.25
N ALA A 57 6.35 24.94 11.73
CA ALA A 57 5.43 25.93 12.27
C ALA A 57 6.01 26.70 13.47
N ARG A 58 6.84 26.05 14.29
CA ARG A 58 7.55 26.67 15.44
C ARG A 58 8.73 27.54 15.00
N LEU A 59 9.37 27.23 13.88
CA LEU A 59 10.50 28.02 13.37
C LEU A 59 10.05 29.29 12.67
N ALA A 60 8.84 29.31 12.12
CA ALA A 60 8.30 30.46 11.40
C ALA A 60 7.89 31.55 12.40
N THR A 61 8.35 32.79 12.16
CA THR A 61 8.20 33.89 13.12
C THR A 61 7.28 35.01 12.65
N GLU A 62 7.01 35.09 11.33
CA GLU A 62 6.23 36.18 10.74
C GLU A 62 5.38 35.74 9.57
N ASP A 63 4.33 36.48 9.27
CA ASP A 63 3.49 36.26 8.12
C ASP A 63 4.30 36.33 6.82
N GLY A 64 4.13 35.33 5.94
CA GLY A 64 4.87 35.21 4.69
C GLY A 64 6.24 34.56 4.82
N ASP A 65 6.52 33.90 5.96
CA ASP A 65 7.75 33.13 6.13
C ASP A 65 7.92 32.09 5.00
N VAL A 66 9.11 32.10 4.41
CA VAL A 66 9.42 31.21 3.26
C VAL A 66 9.36 29.72 3.61
N LEU A 67 9.57 29.36 4.89
CA LEU A 67 9.44 27.97 5.35
C LEU A 67 7.99 27.52 5.31
N ILE A 68 7.05 28.39 5.67
CA ILE A 68 5.61 28.08 5.59
C ILE A 68 5.18 27.95 4.13
N SER A 69 5.61 28.86 3.26
CA SER A 69 5.30 28.78 1.83
C SER A 69 5.82 27.50 1.21
N LEU A 70 7.03 27.06 1.57
CA LEU A 70 7.63 25.80 1.11
C LEU A 70 6.85 24.58 1.63
N ARG A 71 6.52 24.59 2.91
CA ARG A 71 5.70 23.55 3.55
C ARG A 71 4.35 23.39 2.83
N ASP A 72 3.60 24.48 2.70
CA ASP A 72 2.26 24.49 2.14
C ASP A 72 2.25 24.02 0.67
N GLN A 73 3.35 24.28 -0.05
CA GLN A 73 3.49 23.83 -1.43
C GLN A 73 3.61 22.30 -1.56
N PHE A 74 4.19 21.60 -0.60
CA PHE A 74 4.59 20.22 -0.79
C PHE A 74 3.98 19.22 0.20
N VAL A 75 3.62 19.65 1.40
CA VAL A 75 3.28 18.75 2.52
C VAL A 75 2.11 17.84 2.20
N GLU A 76 1.02 18.38 1.66
CA GLU A 76 -0.19 17.61 1.36
C GLU A 76 0.06 16.54 0.29
N ASN A 77 0.71 16.93 -0.80
CA ASN A 77 1.01 16.03 -1.90
C ASN A 77 1.95 14.90 -1.46
N GLU A 78 2.99 15.22 -0.68
CA GLU A 78 3.95 14.25 -0.17
C GLU A 78 3.28 13.28 0.80
N LEU A 79 2.45 13.78 1.72
CA LEU A 79 1.68 12.96 2.65
C LEU A 79 0.78 11.97 1.93
N ILE A 80 -0.04 12.45 0.98
CA ILE A 80 -0.97 11.61 0.21
C ILE A 80 -0.22 10.57 -0.61
N HIS A 81 0.86 10.97 -1.29
CA HIS A 81 1.68 10.08 -2.09
C HIS A 81 2.26 8.93 -1.25
N LEU A 82 2.85 9.25 -0.10
CA LEU A 82 3.43 8.26 0.81
C LEU A 82 2.37 7.35 1.45
N LEU A 83 1.21 7.89 1.80
CA LEU A 83 0.09 7.08 2.33
C LEU A 83 -0.39 6.06 1.29
N ILE A 84 -0.66 6.49 0.06
CA ILE A 84 -1.14 5.60 -1.01
C ILE A 84 -0.06 4.55 -1.34
N GLY A 85 1.19 4.98 -1.52
CA GLY A 85 2.30 4.09 -1.86
C GLY A 85 2.48 3.00 -0.80
N THR A 86 2.59 3.38 0.47
CA THR A 86 2.77 2.42 1.58
C THR A 86 1.54 1.52 1.76
N ALA A 87 0.31 2.03 1.54
CA ALA A 87 -0.91 1.23 1.65
C ALA A 87 -0.97 0.14 0.58
N VAL A 88 -0.65 0.46 -0.68
CA VAL A 88 -0.59 -0.52 -1.77
C VAL A 88 0.45 -1.60 -1.47
N MET A 89 1.63 -1.21 -0.97
CA MET A 89 2.69 -2.16 -0.65
C MET A 89 2.34 -3.07 0.54
N ASN A 90 1.74 -2.52 1.62
CA ASN A 90 1.24 -3.31 2.74
C ASN A 90 0.19 -4.33 2.28
N ARG A 91 -0.77 -3.92 1.45
CA ARG A 91 -1.80 -4.81 0.88
C ARG A 91 -1.19 -5.92 0.03
N SER A 92 -0.23 -5.55 -0.82
CA SER A 92 0.46 -6.53 -1.67
C SER A 92 1.25 -7.54 -0.85
N GLN A 93 1.86 -7.11 0.26
CA GLN A 93 2.55 -8.00 1.20
C GLN A 93 1.58 -8.97 1.87
N ASP A 94 0.46 -8.47 2.40
CA ASP A 94 -0.58 -9.30 3.02
C ASP A 94 -1.13 -10.35 2.05
N ASP A 95 -1.44 -9.94 0.82
CA ASP A 95 -2.00 -10.82 -0.20
C ASP A 95 -0.95 -11.86 -0.67
N HIS A 96 0.33 -11.48 -0.72
CA HIS A 96 1.43 -12.41 -1.00
C HIS A 96 1.60 -13.44 0.11
N MET A 97 1.53 -13.01 1.37
CA MET A 97 1.72 -13.87 2.54
C MET A 97 0.49 -14.77 2.80
N ALA A 98 -0.71 -14.32 2.45
CA ALA A 98 -1.95 -15.10 2.58
C ALA A 98 -2.18 -16.09 1.41
N GLY A 99 -1.36 -16.06 0.36
CA GLY A 99 -1.48 -16.94 -0.80
C GLY A 99 -1.26 -18.42 -0.48
N PRO A 100 -1.69 -19.34 -1.38
CA PRO A 100 -1.49 -20.78 -1.18
C PRO A 100 0.01 -21.09 -1.09
N ARG A 101 0.45 -21.52 0.09
CA ARG A 101 1.78 -22.04 0.35
C ARG A 101 1.82 -23.54 0.07
N ASN A 102 2.94 -24.03 -0.46
CA ASN A 102 3.19 -25.46 -0.48
C ASN A 102 3.32 -25.94 0.98
N ASP A 103 2.69 -27.05 1.30
CA ASP A 103 2.53 -27.63 2.65
C ASP A 103 3.84 -27.86 3.46
N ALA A 104 5.00 -27.48 2.93
CA ALA A 104 6.30 -27.65 3.57
C ALA A 104 6.75 -26.46 4.46
N ASP A 105 6.12 -25.30 4.34
CA ASP A 105 6.48 -24.09 5.10
C ASP A 105 5.42 -23.82 6.18
N GLU A 106 5.58 -24.43 7.35
CA GLU A 106 4.69 -24.30 8.52
C GLU A 106 4.68 -22.92 9.21
N MET A 107 5.32 -21.89 8.65
CA MET A 107 5.18 -20.57 9.25
C MET A 107 3.82 -19.99 8.93
N SER A 108 2.90 -20.11 9.89
CA SER A 108 1.57 -19.50 9.77
C SER A 108 1.71 -17.97 9.72
N PHE A 109 1.27 -17.38 8.62
CA PHE A 109 1.14 -15.93 8.52
C PHE A 109 0.12 -15.43 9.54
N SER A 110 0.55 -14.54 10.42
CA SER A 110 -0.33 -13.83 11.35
C SER A 110 -0.44 -12.37 10.91
N PRO A 111 -1.62 -11.90 10.49
CA PRO A 111 -1.79 -10.52 10.09
C PRO A 111 -1.53 -9.58 11.27
N VAL A 112 -1.01 -8.39 10.97
CA VAL A 112 -0.81 -7.34 11.98
C VAL A 112 -2.17 -6.84 12.46
N THR A 113 -2.45 -7.06 13.76
CA THR A 113 -3.72 -6.71 14.42
C THR A 113 -3.68 -5.37 15.13
N GLN A 114 -2.51 -4.72 15.21
CA GLN A 114 -2.36 -3.42 15.86
C GLN A 114 -3.32 -2.39 15.26
N SER A 115 -4.01 -1.65 16.13
CA SER A 115 -4.87 -0.54 15.69
C SER A 115 -4.03 0.61 15.14
N CYS A 116 -4.47 1.14 14.00
CA CYS A 116 -3.92 2.34 13.38
C CYS A 116 -4.87 3.53 13.51
N GLY A 117 -5.96 3.40 14.29
CA GLY A 117 -6.96 4.43 14.43
C GLY A 117 -8.38 3.90 14.62
N ARG A 118 -9.37 4.65 14.14
CA ARG A 118 -10.80 4.34 14.28
C ARG A 118 -11.51 4.37 12.93
N LEU A 119 -12.49 3.51 12.76
CA LEU A 119 -13.35 3.44 11.58
C LEU A 119 -14.80 3.50 12.01
N THR A 120 -15.55 4.51 11.52
CA THR A 120 -17.00 4.58 11.65
C THR A 120 -17.64 4.14 10.34
N ASN A 121 -18.39 3.06 10.39
CA ASN A 121 -19.19 2.55 9.28
C ASN A 121 -20.62 3.04 9.36
N ASP A 122 -21.28 3.19 8.19
CA ASP A 122 -22.68 3.59 8.04
C ASP A 122 -23.00 4.93 8.75
N VAL A 123 -22.13 5.92 8.55
CA VAL A 123 -22.21 7.25 9.18
C VAL A 123 -23.58 7.90 8.89
N GLY A 124 -24.29 8.25 9.96
CA GLY A 124 -25.66 8.78 9.88
C GLY A 124 -26.72 7.74 9.51
N GLY A 125 -26.36 6.47 9.40
CA GLY A 125 -27.27 5.35 9.13
C GLY A 125 -27.78 4.66 10.39
N THR A 126 -28.62 3.63 10.19
CA THR A 126 -29.22 2.86 11.29
C THR A 126 -28.26 1.83 11.90
N ARG A 127 -27.13 1.57 11.26
CA ARG A 127 -26.10 0.62 11.66
C ARG A 127 -24.75 1.29 11.91
N GLU A 128 -24.79 2.57 12.27
CA GLU A 128 -23.57 3.31 12.60
C GLU A 128 -22.81 2.59 13.72
N GLN A 129 -21.55 2.27 13.43
CA GLN A 129 -20.67 1.57 14.36
C GLN A 129 -19.24 2.07 14.22
N GLU A 130 -18.63 2.40 15.36
CA GLU A 130 -17.21 2.68 15.45
C GLU A 130 -16.45 1.40 15.87
N ILE A 131 -15.38 1.09 15.15
CA ILE A 131 -14.50 -0.05 15.39
C ILE A 131 -13.03 0.37 15.29
N ASP A 132 -12.14 -0.47 15.83
CA ASP A 132 -10.70 -0.31 15.64
C ASP A 132 -10.31 -0.50 14.17
N LEU A 133 -9.44 0.38 13.68
CA LEU A 133 -8.89 0.33 12.33
C LEU A 133 -7.56 -0.42 12.36
N ASN A 134 -7.52 -1.69 11.98
CA ASN A 134 -6.28 -2.45 11.82
C ASN A 134 -5.54 -2.07 10.54
N LEU A 135 -4.28 -2.51 10.39
CA LEU A 135 -3.44 -2.16 9.24
C LEU A 135 -4.10 -2.50 7.90
N ARG A 136 -4.62 -3.73 7.74
CA ARG A 136 -5.23 -4.19 6.48
C ARG A 136 -6.42 -3.33 6.09
N GLU A 137 -7.29 -3.04 7.05
CA GLU A 137 -8.45 -2.19 6.80
C GLU A 137 -8.05 -0.73 6.60
N GLY A 138 -7.04 -0.23 7.32
CA GLY A 138 -6.45 1.09 7.11
C GLY A 138 -5.94 1.27 5.67
N CYS A 139 -5.19 0.29 5.17
CA CYS A 139 -4.74 0.27 3.78
C CYS A 139 -5.92 0.27 2.79
N ASN A 140 -6.97 -0.53 3.05
CA ASN A 140 -8.18 -0.53 2.23
C ASN A 140 -8.84 0.85 2.20
N LYS A 141 -8.95 1.50 3.36
CA LYS A 141 -9.57 2.83 3.45
C LYS A 141 -8.73 3.90 2.76
N ILE A 142 -7.40 3.84 2.84
CA ILE A 142 -6.51 4.75 2.08
C ILE A 142 -6.70 4.57 0.57
N ILE A 143 -6.68 3.32 0.07
CA ILE A 143 -6.77 3.01 -1.38
C ILE A 143 -8.14 3.39 -1.95
N HIS A 144 -9.21 3.26 -1.16
CA HIS A 144 -10.58 3.48 -1.59
C HIS A 144 -11.20 4.78 -1.05
N ALA A 145 -10.40 5.68 -0.48
CA ALA A 145 -10.88 6.98 -0.06
C ALA A 145 -11.31 7.83 -1.27
N GLU A 146 -12.50 8.41 -1.19
CA GLU A 146 -12.96 9.45 -2.11
C GLU A 146 -12.34 10.79 -1.72
N HIS A 147 -12.09 11.00 -0.42
CA HIS A 147 -11.47 12.19 0.14
C HIS A 147 -10.48 11.81 1.23
N ILE A 148 -9.29 12.39 1.15
CA ILE A 148 -8.25 12.36 2.18
C ILE A 148 -8.13 13.81 2.68
N THR A 149 -8.37 14.02 3.96
CA THR A 149 -8.36 15.35 4.55
C THR A 149 -7.44 15.37 5.76
N VAL A 150 -6.65 16.41 5.86
CA VAL A 150 -5.86 16.69 7.04
C VAL A 150 -6.34 18.03 7.60
N GLU A 151 -6.96 18.00 8.77
CA GLU A 151 -7.42 19.20 9.44
C GLU A 151 -6.26 19.76 10.26
N THR A 152 -5.74 20.93 9.88
CA THR A 152 -4.66 21.58 10.62
C THR A 152 -5.16 21.98 12.02
N GLN A 153 -4.26 21.91 13.01
CA GLN A 153 -4.55 22.32 14.37
C GLN A 153 -3.63 23.48 14.79
N GLN A 154 -4.19 24.44 15.52
CA GLN A 154 -3.39 25.48 16.15
C GLN A 154 -2.68 24.90 17.38
N ILE A 155 -1.38 25.07 17.45
CA ILE A 155 -0.56 24.66 18.59
C ILE A 155 -0.28 25.90 19.44
N GLU A 156 -0.25 25.72 20.76
CA GLU A 156 0.16 26.79 21.68
C GLU A 156 1.55 27.30 21.32
N ASP A 157 1.74 28.61 21.41
CA ASP A 157 3.01 29.28 21.14
C ASP A 157 3.52 29.19 19.69
N THR A 158 2.66 28.90 18.72
CA THR A 158 2.98 28.98 17.30
C THR A 158 2.12 29.99 16.58
N ALA A 159 2.73 30.72 15.63
CA ALA A 159 2.00 31.65 14.75
C ALA A 159 1.19 30.93 13.68
N PHE A 160 1.59 29.71 13.33
CA PHE A 160 1.00 28.93 12.23
C PHE A 160 0.42 27.59 12.72
N PRO A 161 -0.69 27.16 12.13
CA PRO A 161 -1.22 25.83 12.42
C PRO A 161 -0.30 24.75 11.85
N SER A 162 -0.35 23.55 12.42
CA SER A 162 0.38 22.39 11.96
C SER A 162 -0.53 21.20 11.66
N LEU A 163 0.02 20.20 10.98
CA LEU A 163 -0.67 18.95 10.73
C LEU A 163 -0.81 18.15 12.02
N PRO A 164 -2.00 17.62 12.33
CA PRO A 164 -2.15 16.65 13.38
C PRO A 164 -1.56 15.31 12.95
N ALA A 165 -1.29 14.46 13.92
CA ALA A 165 -0.88 13.07 13.65
C ALA A 165 -1.99 12.20 13.03
N THR A 166 -3.18 12.75 12.81
CA THR A 166 -4.37 12.02 12.34
C THR A 166 -4.81 12.52 10.97
N VAL A 167 -5.00 11.58 10.05
CA VAL A 167 -5.57 11.81 8.71
C VAL A 167 -7.00 11.30 8.68
N ILE A 168 -7.91 12.08 8.12
CA ILE A 168 -9.32 11.69 7.96
C ILE A 168 -9.55 11.20 6.54
N LEU A 169 -10.01 9.95 6.45
CA LEU A 169 -10.34 9.29 5.20
C LEU A 169 -11.86 9.16 5.11
N ARG A 170 -12.45 9.54 4.00
CA ARG A 170 -13.89 9.42 3.76
C ARG A 170 -14.13 8.69 2.44
N GLY A 171 -15.16 7.86 2.41
CA GLY A 171 -15.55 7.15 1.19
C GLY A 171 -16.86 6.41 1.37
N ARG A 172 -17.19 5.59 0.36
CA ARG A 172 -18.42 4.79 0.33
C ARG A 172 -18.12 3.34 0.02
N GLN A 173 -18.98 2.49 0.56
CA GLN A 173 -19.05 1.08 0.18
C GLN A 173 -20.50 0.76 -0.18
N GLY A 174 -20.80 0.78 -1.48
CA GLY A 174 -22.17 0.79 -1.97
C GLY A 174 -22.93 2.03 -1.52
N ARG A 175 -23.97 1.86 -0.69
CA ARG A 175 -24.74 2.99 -0.14
C ARG A 175 -24.25 3.49 1.21
N ASN A 176 -23.35 2.75 1.85
CA ASN A 176 -22.90 3.05 3.20
C ASN A 176 -21.72 4.02 3.15
N VAL A 177 -21.84 5.13 3.83
CA VAL A 177 -20.75 6.10 4.02
C VAL A 177 -19.88 5.62 5.18
N TRP A 178 -18.57 5.75 5.04
CA TRP A 178 -17.64 5.47 6.10
C TRP A 178 -16.66 6.64 6.30
N VAL A 179 -16.20 6.79 7.54
CA VAL A 179 -15.13 7.72 7.93
C VAL A 179 -14.10 6.97 8.74
N ALA A 180 -12.84 7.13 8.38
CA ALA A 180 -11.73 6.57 9.15
C ALA A 180 -10.80 7.70 9.62
N HIS A 181 -10.44 7.64 10.89
CA HIS A 181 -9.44 8.48 11.53
C HIS A 181 -8.16 7.65 11.66
N LEU A 182 -7.23 7.87 10.74
CA LEU A 182 -5.96 7.14 10.69
C LEU A 182 -4.91 7.89 11.50
N ASN A 183 -4.37 7.27 12.55
CA ASN A 183 -3.20 7.78 13.27
C ASN A 183 -1.93 7.39 12.51
N VAL A 184 -1.21 8.36 11.97
CA VAL A 184 -0.02 8.12 11.12
C VAL A 184 1.11 7.43 11.88
N PRO A 185 1.50 7.82 13.10
CA PRO A 185 2.49 7.09 13.91
C PRO A 185 2.13 5.62 14.13
N ASP A 186 0.88 5.30 14.43
CA ASP A 186 0.44 3.93 14.66
C ASP A 186 0.39 3.12 13.36
N TYR A 187 -0.03 3.75 12.27
CA TYR A 187 0.04 3.17 10.93
C TYR A 187 1.49 2.84 10.53
N VAL A 188 2.44 3.74 10.79
CA VAL A 188 3.86 3.50 10.53
C VAL A 188 4.39 2.35 11.39
N ARG A 189 4.03 2.28 12.69
CA ARG A 189 4.40 1.14 13.55
C ARG A 189 3.89 -0.18 13.01
N ALA A 190 2.62 -0.24 12.63
CA ALA A 190 2.00 -1.43 12.05
C ALA A 190 2.65 -1.81 10.70
N THR A 191 3.02 -0.83 9.87
CA THR A 191 3.78 -1.06 8.62
C THR A 191 5.15 -1.68 8.93
N ILE A 192 5.90 -1.16 9.90
CA ILE A 192 7.19 -1.73 10.30
C ILE A 192 7.02 -3.18 10.76
N MET A 193 5.99 -3.47 11.56
CA MET A 193 5.71 -4.83 11.99
C MET A 193 5.39 -5.76 10.83
N ASN A 194 4.63 -5.28 9.84
CA ASN A 194 4.27 -6.06 8.65
C ASN A 194 5.47 -6.43 7.78
N PHE A 195 6.56 -5.65 7.80
CA PHE A 195 7.75 -5.86 6.98
C PHE A 195 8.98 -6.37 7.75
N ARG A 196 8.98 -6.38 9.07
CA ARG A 196 10.12 -6.85 9.90
C ARG A 196 9.88 -8.19 10.60
N ASN A 197 8.64 -8.66 10.64
CA ASN A 197 8.31 -9.92 11.32
C ASN A 197 8.48 -11.16 10.41
N PHE A 198 9.50 -11.12 9.52
CA PHE A 198 9.82 -12.21 8.61
C PHE A 198 11.27 -12.69 8.79
#